data_e8cb26b8d6a76ffe300293a96b46f7ae
#
_entry.id   e8cb26b8d6a76ffe300293a96b46f7ae
#
_cell.length_a   1.000
_cell.length_b   1.000
_cell.length_c   1.000
_cell.angle_alpha   90.00
_cell.angle_beta   90.00
_cell.angle_gamma   90.00
#
_symmetry.space_group_name_H-M   'P 1'
#
loop_
_entity.id
_entity.type
_entity.pdbx_description
1 polymer ?
#
loop_
_entity_poly.entity_id
_entity_poly.type
_entity_poly.pdbx_seq_one_letter_code
_entity_poly.pdbx_strand_id
1 'polypeptide(L)'
;ESAKNTCVEFISDNFIFINGSKLIDPMWQFSTQISQTTGIGDEEYGFKINLVMHTAGMIERIIRNEPLTVEENELTNTTNDPLYSQLAASVVLLEDQIKVKVPIEEMYYLLRLVHNQLDKKEYTVP
;
A
#
# COMPACT_ATOMS: atom_id res chain seq x y z
N GLU A 1 5.02 13.22 -12.02
CA GLU A 1 6.01 13.86 -11.12
C GLU A 1 5.34 14.75 -10.08
N SER A 2 4.31 15.53 -10.45
CA SER A 2 3.63 16.36 -9.47
C SER A 2 2.93 15.51 -8.40
N ALA A 3 2.42 14.33 -8.77
CA ALA A 3 1.82 13.40 -7.80
C ALA A 3 2.85 12.90 -6.79
N LYS A 4 4.05 12.55 -7.25
CA LYS A 4 5.14 12.16 -6.36
C LYS A 4 5.53 13.29 -5.43
N ASN A 5 5.65 14.51 -5.96
CA ASN A 5 6.02 15.68 -5.17
C ASN A 5 4.98 15.95 -4.08
N THR A 6 3.70 15.81 -4.40
CA THR A 6 2.63 15.96 -3.42
C THR A 6 2.78 14.94 -2.30
N CYS A 7 3.10 13.69 -2.65
CA CYS A 7 3.33 12.65 -1.65
C CYS A 7 4.52 12.97 -0.77
N VAL A 8 5.62 13.44 -1.36
CA VAL A 8 6.83 13.78 -0.59
C VAL A 8 6.52 14.90 0.41
N GLU A 9 5.81 15.94 -0.02
CA GLU A 9 5.43 17.04 0.87
C GLU A 9 4.54 16.56 2.02
N PHE A 10 3.53 15.74 1.71
CA PHE A 10 2.64 15.20 2.74
C PHE A 10 3.43 14.36 3.76
N ILE A 11 4.31 13.49 3.29
CA ILE A 11 5.09 12.63 4.16
C ILE A 11 6.03 13.47 5.03
N SER A 12 6.68 14.45 4.45
CA SER A 12 7.58 15.33 5.20
C SER A 12 6.86 16.10 6.30
N ASP A 13 5.61 16.49 6.06
CA ASP A 13 4.81 17.27 7.01
C ASP A 13 4.18 16.41 8.11
N ASN A 14 3.91 15.12 7.84
CA ASN A 14 3.09 14.30 8.71
C ASN A 14 3.81 13.13 9.37
N PHE A 15 5.00 12.75 8.90
CA PHE A 15 5.72 11.62 9.45
C PHE A 15 7.11 12.03 9.93
N ILE A 16 7.51 11.50 11.08
CA ILE A 16 8.76 11.87 11.74
C ILE A 16 9.87 10.89 11.39
N PHE A 17 9.54 9.59 11.30
CA PHE A 17 10.53 8.52 11.22
C PHE A 17 10.87 8.08 9.82
N ILE A 18 10.21 8.62 8.80
CA ILE A 18 10.49 8.24 7.42
C ILE A 18 10.90 9.46 6.60
N ASN A 19 11.75 9.19 5.62
CA ASN A 19 12.23 10.22 4.68
C ASN A 19 11.48 10.05 3.37
N GLY A 20 10.53 10.95 3.11
CA GLY A 20 9.69 10.89 1.91
C GLY A 20 10.50 10.94 0.62
N SER A 21 11.56 11.75 0.59
CA SER A 21 12.39 11.88 -0.61
C SER A 21 13.12 10.59 -0.96
N LYS A 22 13.52 9.80 0.04
CA LYS A 22 14.20 8.53 -0.18
C LYS A 22 13.24 7.39 -0.49
N LEU A 23 12.06 7.42 0.11
CA LEU A 23 11.12 6.30 0.02
C LEU A 23 10.10 6.44 -1.09
N ILE A 24 10.00 7.63 -1.71
CA ILE A 24 8.96 7.87 -2.71
C ILE A 24 9.08 6.91 -3.90
N ASP A 25 10.28 6.66 -4.40
CA ASP A 25 10.44 5.82 -5.59
C ASP A 25 10.04 4.36 -5.32
N PRO A 26 10.52 3.69 -4.25
CA PRO A 26 10.04 2.34 -3.95
C PRO A 26 8.54 2.28 -3.67
N MET A 27 7.98 3.27 -2.98
CA MET A 27 6.54 3.28 -2.69
C MET A 27 5.72 3.53 -3.95
N TRP A 28 6.17 4.43 -4.81
CA TRP A 28 5.49 4.70 -6.08
C TRP A 28 5.54 3.47 -6.99
N GLN A 29 6.69 2.82 -7.07
CA GLN A 29 6.85 1.58 -7.83
C GLN A 29 5.91 0.50 -7.31
N PHE A 30 5.80 0.37 -5.99
CA PHE A 30 4.87 -0.56 -5.35
C PHE A 30 3.43 -0.26 -5.78
N SER A 31 3.01 1.01 -5.73
CA SER A 31 1.66 1.39 -6.13
C SER A 31 1.40 1.10 -7.61
N THR A 32 2.38 1.30 -8.47
CA THR A 32 2.27 1.00 -9.89
C THR A 32 2.09 -0.50 -10.12
N GLN A 33 2.90 -1.33 -9.45
CA GLN A 33 2.81 -2.78 -9.56
C GLN A 33 1.44 -3.29 -9.12
N ILE A 34 0.95 -2.80 -7.98
CA ILE A 34 -0.37 -3.20 -7.48
C ILE A 34 -1.47 -2.79 -8.48
N SER A 35 -1.40 -1.57 -8.99
CA SER A 35 -2.40 -1.09 -9.96
C SER A 35 -2.42 -1.95 -11.21
N GLN A 36 -1.26 -2.37 -11.70
CA GLN A 36 -1.15 -3.18 -12.91
C GLN A 36 -1.61 -4.62 -12.67
N THR A 37 -1.14 -5.25 -11.59
CA THR A 37 -1.41 -6.67 -11.36
C THR A 37 -2.84 -6.94 -10.91
N THR A 38 -3.51 -5.97 -10.30
CA THR A 38 -4.88 -6.15 -9.82
C THR A 38 -5.94 -5.69 -10.82
N GLY A 39 -5.53 -5.12 -11.95
CA GLY A 39 -6.47 -4.65 -12.97
C GLY A 39 -7.08 -3.28 -12.66
N ILE A 40 -6.62 -2.61 -11.61
CA ILE A 40 -7.09 -1.26 -11.30
C ILE A 40 -6.69 -0.29 -12.42
N GLY A 41 -5.47 -0.43 -12.92
CA GLY A 41 -4.98 0.40 -14.01
C GLY A 41 -4.01 1.46 -13.55
N ASP A 42 -2.99 1.68 -14.37
CA ASP A 42 -1.89 2.59 -14.04
C ASP A 42 -2.30 4.06 -14.09
N GLU A 43 -3.45 4.36 -14.68
CA GLU A 43 -3.97 5.73 -14.81
C GLU A 43 -4.76 6.19 -13.59
N GLU A 44 -5.00 5.32 -12.62
CA GLU A 44 -5.76 5.66 -11.42
C GLU A 44 -4.83 6.33 -10.40
N TYR A 45 -4.48 7.59 -10.68
CA TYR A 45 -3.53 8.34 -9.83
C TYR A 45 -4.05 8.56 -8.42
N GLY A 46 -5.36 8.74 -8.27
CA GLY A 46 -5.95 8.90 -6.93
C GLY A 46 -5.71 7.68 -6.07
N PHE A 47 -5.91 6.48 -6.64
CA PHE A 47 -5.63 5.24 -5.93
C PHE A 47 -4.13 5.12 -5.60
N LYS A 48 -3.26 5.43 -6.56
CA LYS A 48 -1.81 5.31 -6.37
C LYS A 48 -1.33 6.24 -5.27
N ILE A 49 -1.79 7.49 -5.25
CA ILE A 49 -1.46 8.44 -4.20
C ILE A 49 -1.94 7.92 -2.84
N ASN A 50 -3.18 7.44 -2.78
CA ASN A 50 -3.75 6.90 -1.55
C ASN A 50 -2.95 5.70 -1.04
N LEU A 51 -2.55 4.81 -1.96
CA LEU A 51 -1.75 3.64 -1.59
C LEU A 51 -0.38 4.04 -1.07
N VAL A 52 0.27 5.05 -1.69
CA VAL A 52 1.56 5.55 -1.21
C VAL A 52 1.41 6.12 0.20
N MET A 53 0.35 6.88 0.48
CA MET A 53 0.12 7.42 1.83
C MET A 53 -0.10 6.31 2.86
N HIS A 54 -0.88 5.30 2.51
CA HIS A 54 -1.08 4.15 3.38
C HIS A 54 0.22 3.37 3.62
N THR A 55 1.03 3.23 2.57
CA THR A 55 2.33 2.56 2.68
C THR A 55 3.27 3.34 3.59
N ALA A 56 3.29 4.65 3.47
CA ALA A 56 4.10 5.51 4.34
C ALA A 56 3.67 5.35 5.80
N GLY A 57 2.37 5.37 6.07
CA GLY A 57 1.85 5.14 7.42
C GLY A 57 2.21 3.76 7.96
N MET A 58 2.17 2.75 7.11
CA MET A 58 2.57 1.40 7.44
C MET A 58 4.05 1.35 7.86
N ILE A 59 4.92 1.94 7.06
CA ILE A 59 6.36 1.96 7.35
C ILE A 59 6.61 2.66 8.67
N GLU A 60 5.93 3.78 8.92
CA GLU A 60 6.07 4.50 10.18
C GLU A 60 5.65 3.62 11.36
N ARG A 61 4.52 2.91 11.27
CA ARG A 61 4.08 2.00 12.33
C ARG A 61 5.08 0.88 12.58
N ILE A 62 5.65 0.34 11.51
CA ILE A 62 6.64 -0.74 11.64
C ILE A 62 7.89 -0.22 12.36
N ILE A 63 8.38 0.94 11.97
CA ILE A 63 9.56 1.55 12.57
C ILE A 63 9.31 1.86 14.06
N ARG A 64 8.13 2.35 14.39
CA ARG A 64 7.75 2.68 15.76
C ARG A 64 7.36 1.47 16.59
N ASN A 65 7.27 0.30 15.97
CA ASN A 65 6.82 -0.94 16.61
C ASN A 65 5.42 -0.76 17.21
N GLU A 66 4.52 -0.21 16.41
CA GLU A 66 3.13 0.02 16.78
C GLU A 66 2.22 -0.84 15.89
N PRO A 67 2.09 -2.14 16.16
CA PRO A 67 1.32 -3.04 15.29
C PRO A 67 -0.17 -2.73 15.31
N LEU A 68 -0.81 -2.95 14.16
CA LEU A 68 -2.26 -2.87 14.08
C LEU A 68 -2.88 -4.13 14.67
N THR A 69 -4.10 -3.98 15.19
CA THR A 69 -4.86 -5.10 15.72
C THR A 69 -5.89 -5.54 14.69
N VAL A 70 -5.90 -6.83 14.37
CA VAL A 70 -6.84 -7.42 13.41
C VAL A 70 -7.36 -8.72 14.00
N GLU A 71 -8.67 -8.94 13.86
CA GLU A 71 -9.30 -10.18 14.32
C GLU A 71 -8.69 -11.39 13.62
N GLU A 72 -8.58 -12.50 14.34
CA GLU A 72 -7.93 -13.70 13.82
C GLU A 72 -8.64 -14.26 12.58
N ASN A 73 -9.97 -14.21 12.55
CA ASN A 73 -10.71 -14.67 11.38
C ASN A 73 -10.46 -13.78 10.16
N GLU A 74 -10.22 -12.49 10.36
CA GLU A 74 -9.87 -11.58 9.28
C GLU A 74 -8.49 -11.89 8.73
N LEU A 75 -7.55 -12.28 9.58
CA LEU A 75 -6.21 -12.69 9.14
C LEU A 75 -6.28 -13.97 8.31
N THR A 76 -7.10 -14.92 8.72
CA THR A 76 -7.32 -16.14 7.94
C THR A 76 -7.92 -15.81 6.58
N ASN A 77 -8.92 -14.93 6.53
CA ASN A 77 -9.52 -14.49 5.28
C ASN A 77 -8.53 -13.77 4.38
N THR A 78 -7.60 -13.04 4.98
CA THR A 78 -6.55 -12.34 4.23
C THR A 78 -5.68 -13.31 3.46
N THR A 79 -5.18 -14.36 4.10
CA THR A 79 -4.32 -15.34 3.44
C THR A 79 -5.07 -16.18 2.40
N ASN A 80 -6.37 -16.30 2.54
CA ASN A 80 -7.23 -17.03 1.60
C ASN A 80 -7.78 -16.16 0.47
N ASP A 81 -7.49 -14.86 0.50
CA ASP A 81 -7.98 -13.94 -0.52
C ASP A 81 -7.33 -14.24 -1.88
N PRO A 82 -8.12 -14.27 -2.97
CA PRO A 82 -7.57 -14.55 -4.31
C PRO A 82 -6.47 -13.56 -4.73
N LEU A 83 -6.48 -12.34 -4.21
CA LEU A 83 -5.47 -11.33 -4.56
C LEU A 83 -4.26 -11.36 -3.65
N TYR A 84 -4.27 -12.21 -2.61
CA TYR A 84 -3.18 -12.22 -1.63
C TYR A 84 -1.83 -12.50 -2.26
N SER A 85 -1.74 -13.49 -3.14
CA SER A 85 -0.46 -13.86 -3.73
C SER A 85 0.12 -12.75 -4.62
N GLN A 86 -0.74 -12.03 -5.35
CA GLN A 86 -0.30 -10.89 -6.16
C GLN A 86 0.21 -9.75 -5.28
N LEU A 87 -0.53 -9.44 -4.23
CA LEU A 87 -0.12 -8.40 -3.30
C LEU A 87 1.17 -8.79 -2.59
N ALA A 88 1.27 -10.03 -2.12
CA ALA A 88 2.44 -10.54 -1.42
C ALA A 88 3.70 -10.46 -2.27
N ALA A 89 3.60 -10.77 -3.56
CA ALA A 89 4.73 -10.69 -4.47
C ALA A 89 5.26 -9.26 -4.57
N SER A 90 4.37 -8.27 -4.67
CA SER A 90 4.76 -6.87 -4.71
C SER A 90 5.32 -6.40 -3.37
N VAL A 91 4.75 -6.88 -2.26
CA VAL A 91 5.22 -6.55 -0.92
C VAL A 91 6.65 -7.07 -0.69
N VAL A 92 6.96 -8.27 -1.17
CA VAL A 92 8.32 -8.82 -1.06
C VAL A 92 9.33 -7.91 -1.74
N LEU A 93 9.01 -7.39 -2.92
CA LEU A 93 9.89 -6.45 -3.63
C LEU A 93 10.06 -5.15 -2.84
N LEU A 94 8.97 -4.66 -2.27
CA LEU A 94 9.04 -3.46 -1.43
C LEU A 94 9.90 -3.70 -0.18
N GLU A 95 9.67 -4.81 0.52
CA GLU A 95 10.46 -5.18 1.70
C GLU A 95 11.96 -5.21 1.39
N ASP A 96 12.32 -5.74 0.22
CA ASP A 96 13.70 -5.83 -0.18
C ASP A 96 14.32 -4.44 -0.38
N GLN A 97 13.55 -3.50 -0.89
CA GLN A 97 14.03 -2.13 -1.14
C GLN A 97 14.10 -1.29 0.13
N ILE A 98 13.12 -1.40 1.02
CA ILE A 98 13.04 -0.56 2.21
C ILE A 98 13.61 -1.22 3.46
N LYS A 99 13.96 -2.51 3.38
CA LYS A 99 14.64 -3.26 4.46
C LYS A 99 13.80 -3.37 5.73
N VAL A 100 12.48 -3.50 5.58
CA VAL A 100 11.57 -3.80 6.70
C VAL A 100 10.66 -4.96 6.30
N LYS A 101 10.14 -5.69 7.29
CA LYS A 101 9.18 -6.77 7.08
C LYS A 101 7.77 -6.26 7.31
N VAL A 102 6.87 -6.63 6.41
CA VAL A 102 5.47 -6.22 6.47
C VAL A 102 4.67 -7.32 7.16
N PRO A 103 4.07 -7.03 8.34
CA PRO A 103 3.29 -8.05 9.04
C PRO A 103 1.93 -8.28 8.35
N ILE A 104 1.35 -9.45 8.67
CA ILE A 104 0.08 -9.86 8.05
C ILE A 104 -1.05 -8.86 8.33
N GLU A 105 -1.04 -8.20 9.47
CA GLU A 105 -2.04 -7.20 9.82
C GLU A 105 -2.05 -6.04 8.83
N GLU A 106 -0.87 -5.65 8.34
CA GLU A 106 -0.77 -4.60 7.32
C GLU A 106 -1.24 -5.12 5.96
N MET A 107 -0.98 -6.38 5.65
CA MET A 107 -1.48 -7.01 4.42
C MET A 107 -3.01 -6.97 4.37
N TYR A 108 -3.66 -7.20 5.51
CA TYR A 108 -5.12 -7.11 5.60
C TYR A 108 -5.62 -5.74 5.14
N TYR A 109 -5.01 -4.66 5.63
CA TYR A 109 -5.44 -3.31 5.27
C TYR A 109 -5.11 -2.95 3.83
N LEU A 110 -3.97 -3.42 3.33
CA LEU A 110 -3.62 -3.21 1.91
C LEU A 110 -4.62 -3.90 0.99
N LEU A 111 -5.03 -5.13 1.31
CA LEU A 111 -6.03 -5.84 0.54
C LEU A 111 -7.37 -5.13 0.56
N ARG A 112 -7.79 -4.60 1.70
CA ARG A 112 -9.03 -3.85 1.79
C ARG A 112 -9.00 -2.62 0.90
N LEU A 113 -7.85 -1.93 0.85
CA LEU A 113 -7.70 -0.77 -0.01
C LEU A 113 -7.88 -1.14 -1.47
N VAL A 114 -7.27 -2.25 -1.89
CA VAL A 114 -7.40 -2.75 -3.27
C VAL A 114 -8.85 -3.14 -3.58
N HIS A 115 -9.49 -3.90 -2.70
CA HIS A 115 -10.87 -4.32 -2.91
C HIS A 115 -11.82 -3.13 -2.99
N ASN A 116 -11.62 -2.12 -2.13
CA ASN A 116 -12.45 -0.92 -2.17
C ASN A 116 -12.34 -0.21 -3.52
N GLN A 117 -11.15 -0.15 -4.09
CA GLN A 117 -10.95 0.47 -5.40
C GLN A 117 -11.59 -0.36 -6.52
N LEU A 118 -11.46 -1.68 -6.46
CA LEU A 118 -12.08 -2.56 -7.45
C LEU A 118 -13.60 -2.47 -7.38
N ASP A 119 -14.17 -2.39 -6.19
CA ASP A 119 -15.62 -2.24 -6.01
C ASP A 119 -16.10 -0.91 -6.61
N LYS A 120 -15.35 0.16 -6.44
CA LYS A 120 -15.70 1.45 -7.05
C LYS A 120 -15.75 1.36 -8.57
N LYS A 121 -14.80 0.63 -9.17
CA LYS A 121 -14.79 0.46 -10.63
C LYS A 121 -16.02 -0.30 -11.11
N GLU A 122 -16.48 -1.30 -10.37
CA GLU A 122 -17.69 -2.05 -10.70
C GLU A 122 -18.92 -1.16 -10.70
N TYR A 123 -19.01 -0.25 -9.74
CA TYR A 123 -20.16 0.66 -9.64
C TYR A 123 -20.14 1.77 -10.68
N THR A 124 -18.98 2.07 -11.25
CA THR A 124 -18.87 3.14 -12.26
C THR A 124 -19.06 2.65 -13.69
N VAL A 125 -19.16 1.35 -13.91
CA VAL A 125 -19.40 0.77 -15.24
C VAL A 125 -20.89 0.84 -15.53
N PRO A 126 -21.30 1.51 -16.62
CA PRO A 126 -22.72 1.61 -16.99
C PRO A 126 -23.33 0.28 -17.33
#